data_5dc15e869e067b50fc9c5ecc1ec6831c
#
_entry.id   5dc15e869e067b50fc9c5ecc1ec6831c
#
_cell.length_a   1.000
_cell.length_b   1.000
_cell.length_c   1.000
_cell.angle_alpha   90.00
_cell.angle_beta   90.00
_cell.angle_gamma   90.00
#
_symmetry.space_group_name_H-M   'P 1'
#
loop_
_entity.id
_entity.type
_entity.pdbx_description
1 polymer ?
#
loop_
_entity_poly.entity_id
_entity_poly.type
_entity_poly.pdbx_seq_one_letter_code
_entity_poly.pdbx_strand_id
1 'polypeptide(L)'
;MSIDHNDEEGRIAGKKRFNIFAVCFVLASLAVLTRYGYLMLMPRQTFRSSGMERSAGRGPILDRNGRLLALETRLGNITIWKPEIVNPEQLGLDLAPLLELSPPEIVNRINNSQSDFLYLKKQVNDPTVRLIEAGIAEGRFRGVGIEPVVGRIYPERTLASQIIGFAGDENNGLAGIEYAFDDDLRAEPGKRSGGQVFLTLDVNVQYILESIAGRVMRENRAEAVMFLAMDPRTGEILGSASMPGYDPNDIRNSDETSRMDRPVLWAYEPGSVFKIFSISALMDSGAISGDTIFDCVGRYERTTGRGEKTTINCLGAHGKVSAREIIIYSCNAGAAYAADKLGAQAFHDSLKNMGFGERTKMGSPGETAGFLRSTERWSERSKPTIAMGQEIAVSAFQMLQAASAVANDGVLVPPRIVSRYVSADGTTSRNYEAGPPKRVMKPETAKAMRNYMMDVTSNIGTGWRANVEDLSMAVKTGTAQIIDPKTRAYSSTDYIASCIALLPAESPSLVLYLAIVKPQGGSYLGGRIAAPPIREAAEALINYLGIPRGRNIQISHSGSVVIPALPYPAVNETVPDFTGAAKRLLLPLLLRDDLNIRISGDGWVVRQSPAPGTPITAETVITLELE
;
A
#
# COMPACT_ATOMS: atom_id res chain seq x y z
N MET A 1 -91.94 -19.30 9.56
CA MET A 1 -91.95 -17.94 8.93
C MET A 1 -90.94 -17.06 9.62
N SER A 2 -89.65 -17.23 9.40
CA SER A 2 -88.57 -16.33 9.87
C SER A 2 -87.22 -16.69 9.23
N ILE A 3 -87.16 -16.62 7.85
CA ILE A 3 -85.93 -16.87 7.13
C ILE A 3 -85.58 -15.69 6.12
N ASP A 4 -86.50 -14.73 5.95
CA ASP A 4 -86.34 -13.71 4.87
C ASP A 4 -85.72 -12.37 5.33
N HIS A 5 -85.44 -12.10 6.57
CA HIS A 5 -84.91 -10.79 7.03
C HIS A 5 -83.39 -10.68 7.02
N ASN A 6 -82.65 -11.79 7.11
CA ASN A 6 -81.21 -11.76 7.17
C ASN A 6 -80.53 -11.60 5.78
N ASP A 7 -81.20 -11.99 4.69
CA ASP A 7 -80.64 -11.89 3.32
C ASP A 7 -80.77 -10.47 2.75
N GLU A 8 -81.74 -9.66 3.13
CA GLU A 8 -81.92 -8.29 2.68
C GLU A 8 -80.88 -7.33 3.32
N GLU A 9 -80.61 -7.50 4.64
CA GLU A 9 -79.58 -6.71 5.32
C GLU A 9 -78.17 -7.02 4.76
N GLY A 10 -77.88 -8.29 4.47
CA GLY A 10 -76.62 -8.71 3.83
C GLY A 10 -76.41 -8.11 2.43
N ARG A 11 -77.48 -8.04 1.60
CA ARG A 11 -77.45 -7.43 0.26
C ARG A 11 -77.33 -5.91 0.31
N ILE A 12 -77.93 -5.24 1.30
CA ILE A 12 -77.81 -3.78 1.48
C ILE A 12 -76.40 -3.41 1.99
N ALA A 13 -75.83 -4.21 2.95
CA ALA A 13 -74.47 -4.03 3.43
C ALA A 13 -73.41 -4.29 2.31
N GLY A 14 -73.65 -5.30 1.45
CA GLY A 14 -72.80 -5.58 0.27
C GLY A 14 -72.80 -4.46 -0.76
N LYS A 15 -73.98 -3.92 -1.08
CA LYS A 15 -74.13 -2.75 -2.00
C LYS A 15 -73.45 -1.50 -1.41
N LYS A 16 -73.56 -1.24 -0.11
CA LYS A 16 -72.87 -0.08 0.50
C LYS A 16 -71.36 -0.23 0.44
N ARG A 17 -70.81 -1.42 0.72
CA ARG A 17 -69.37 -1.70 0.62
C ARG A 17 -68.88 -1.59 -0.81
N PHE A 18 -69.61 -2.11 -1.78
CA PHE A 18 -69.30 -1.97 -3.21
C PHE A 18 -69.30 -0.51 -3.67
N ASN A 19 -70.30 0.28 -3.26
CA ASN A 19 -70.34 1.70 -3.59
C ASN A 19 -69.17 2.49 -2.97
N ILE A 20 -68.81 2.19 -1.73
CA ILE A 20 -67.61 2.79 -1.06
C ILE A 20 -66.33 2.41 -1.84
N PHE A 21 -66.20 1.14 -2.23
CA PHE A 21 -65.04 0.67 -3.00
C PHE A 21 -64.99 1.34 -4.39
N ALA A 22 -66.13 1.45 -5.08
CA ALA A 22 -66.24 2.11 -6.35
C ALA A 22 -65.87 3.61 -6.28
N VAL A 23 -66.34 4.31 -5.23
CA VAL A 23 -65.97 5.72 -5.00
C VAL A 23 -64.47 5.86 -4.68
N CYS A 24 -63.91 5.01 -3.86
CA CYS A 24 -62.47 5.02 -3.58
C CYS A 24 -61.63 4.72 -4.81
N PHE A 25 -62.06 3.80 -5.66
CA PHE A 25 -61.42 3.48 -6.92
C PHE A 25 -61.44 4.65 -7.92
N VAL A 26 -62.60 5.30 -8.05
CA VAL A 26 -62.74 6.49 -8.91
C VAL A 26 -61.87 7.64 -8.40
N LEU A 27 -61.83 7.88 -7.09
CA LEU A 27 -60.98 8.91 -6.50
C LEU A 27 -59.46 8.60 -6.69
N ALA A 28 -59.06 7.35 -6.52
CA ALA A 28 -57.68 6.91 -6.76
C ALA A 28 -57.31 7.06 -8.25
N SER A 29 -58.19 6.66 -9.15
CA SER A 29 -58.01 6.84 -10.61
C SER A 29 -57.92 8.32 -11.01
N LEU A 30 -58.75 9.17 -10.42
CA LEU A 30 -58.71 10.61 -10.64
C LEU A 30 -57.43 11.25 -10.12
N ALA A 31 -56.93 10.80 -8.97
CA ALA A 31 -55.64 11.24 -8.41
C ALA A 31 -54.47 10.84 -9.31
N VAL A 32 -54.47 9.62 -9.85
CA VAL A 32 -53.46 9.15 -10.81
C VAL A 32 -53.52 9.95 -12.12
N LEU A 33 -54.71 10.16 -12.66
CA LEU A 33 -54.89 10.95 -13.89
C LEU A 33 -54.50 12.42 -13.73
N THR A 34 -54.86 13.02 -12.59
CA THR A 34 -54.43 14.41 -12.26
C THR A 34 -52.93 14.50 -12.10
N ARG A 35 -52.32 13.52 -11.47
CA ARG A 35 -50.87 13.44 -11.33
C ARG A 35 -50.18 13.27 -12.68
N TYR A 36 -50.71 12.43 -13.53
CA TYR A 36 -50.19 12.20 -14.87
C TYR A 36 -50.36 13.44 -15.77
N GLY A 37 -51.52 14.09 -15.71
CA GLY A 37 -51.79 15.37 -16.40
C GLY A 37 -50.87 16.48 -15.90
N TYR A 38 -50.64 16.57 -14.58
CA TYR A 38 -49.69 17.50 -13.99
C TYR A 38 -48.27 17.25 -14.49
N LEU A 39 -47.82 15.99 -14.56
CA LEU A 39 -46.50 15.63 -15.08
C LEU A 39 -46.35 15.86 -16.59
N MET A 40 -47.43 15.75 -17.39
CA MET A 40 -47.41 16.04 -18.82
C MET A 40 -47.51 17.54 -19.15
N LEU A 41 -48.19 18.32 -18.31
CA LEU A 41 -48.36 19.76 -18.51
C LEU A 41 -47.24 20.59 -17.86
N MET A 42 -46.47 20.00 -16.94
CA MET A 42 -45.24 20.65 -16.54
C MET A 42 -44.36 20.82 -17.79
N PRO A 43 -43.94 22.05 -18.10
CA PRO A 43 -42.94 22.23 -19.14
C PRO A 43 -41.83 21.25 -18.80
N ARG A 44 -41.52 20.33 -19.75
CA ARG A 44 -40.29 19.56 -19.67
C ARG A 44 -39.24 20.59 -19.29
N GLN A 45 -38.75 20.54 -18.07
CA GLN A 45 -37.50 21.22 -17.78
C GLN A 45 -36.60 20.69 -18.89
N THR A 46 -36.45 21.50 -19.94
CA THR A 46 -35.31 21.35 -20.80
C THR A 46 -34.18 21.19 -19.79
N PHE A 47 -33.55 20.03 -19.79
CA PHE A 47 -32.25 19.92 -19.17
C PHE A 47 -31.46 21.08 -19.79
N ARG A 48 -31.65 22.29 -19.21
CA ARG A 48 -30.54 23.21 -19.19
C ARG A 48 -29.45 22.30 -18.69
N SER A 49 -28.45 22.04 -19.51
CA SER A 49 -27.17 21.61 -19.02
C SER A 49 -26.95 22.54 -17.84
N SER A 50 -27.32 22.04 -16.66
CA SER A 50 -26.97 22.68 -15.39
C SER A 50 -25.51 22.88 -15.60
N GLY A 51 -25.11 24.12 -15.73
CA GLY A 51 -23.72 24.43 -15.93
C GLY A 51 -23.06 23.62 -14.84
N MET A 52 -22.29 22.66 -15.28
CA MET A 52 -21.72 21.54 -14.51
C MET A 52 -21.56 22.02 -13.08
N GLU A 53 -22.53 21.68 -12.16
CA GLU A 53 -22.29 21.85 -10.74
C GLU A 53 -20.96 21.16 -10.59
N ARG A 54 -19.91 21.97 -10.40
CA ARG A 54 -18.56 21.47 -10.29
C ARG A 54 -18.64 20.51 -9.13
N SER A 55 -18.66 19.21 -9.43
CA SER A 55 -18.50 18.18 -8.43
C SER A 55 -17.41 18.68 -7.52
N ALA A 56 -17.72 18.81 -6.23
CA ALA A 56 -16.78 19.33 -5.27
C ALA A 56 -15.53 18.46 -5.37
N GLY A 57 -14.39 19.06 -5.77
CA GLY A 57 -13.19 18.34 -6.16
C GLY A 57 -12.61 17.55 -5.01
N ARG A 58 -12.15 16.33 -5.27
CA ARG A 58 -11.48 15.48 -4.28
C ARG A 58 -9.99 15.83 -4.21
N GLY A 59 -9.47 16.09 -3.00
CA GLY A 59 -8.08 16.47 -2.76
C GLY A 59 -7.09 15.34 -3.10
N PRO A 60 -5.82 15.66 -3.37
CA PRO A 60 -4.81 14.66 -3.74
C PRO A 60 -4.31 13.84 -2.55
N ILE A 61 -3.87 12.62 -2.85
CA ILE A 61 -3.05 11.80 -1.97
C ILE A 61 -1.62 11.84 -2.51
N LEU A 62 -0.67 12.11 -1.63
CA LEU A 62 0.74 12.30 -1.97
C LEU A 62 1.63 11.34 -1.16
N ASP A 63 2.77 10.98 -1.70
CA ASP A 63 3.82 10.32 -0.94
C ASP A 63 4.55 11.31 -0.02
N ARG A 64 5.53 10.83 0.76
CA ARG A 64 6.32 11.67 1.67
C ARG A 64 7.10 12.78 0.97
N ASN A 65 7.43 12.61 -0.30
CA ASN A 65 8.22 13.53 -1.13
C ASN A 65 7.34 14.48 -1.95
N GLY A 66 5.99 14.38 -1.83
CA GLY A 66 5.04 15.19 -2.58
C GLY A 66 4.69 14.64 -3.96
N ARG A 67 5.05 13.39 -4.29
CA ARG A 67 4.65 12.74 -5.53
C ARG A 67 3.17 12.35 -5.47
N LEU A 68 2.44 12.65 -6.54
CA LEU A 68 1.01 12.40 -6.62
C LEU A 68 0.71 10.91 -6.77
N LEU A 69 -0.03 10.34 -5.82
CA LEU A 69 -0.50 8.95 -5.83
C LEU A 69 -1.96 8.84 -6.27
N ALA A 70 -2.77 9.84 -5.94
CA ALA A 70 -4.14 9.97 -6.41
C ALA A 70 -4.48 11.44 -6.58
N LEU A 71 -5.15 11.78 -7.68
CA LEU A 71 -5.63 13.14 -7.93
C LEU A 71 -6.94 13.11 -8.69
N GLU A 72 -7.71 14.19 -8.55
CA GLU A 72 -8.88 14.42 -9.37
C GLU A 72 -8.47 15.19 -10.63
N THR A 73 -9.00 14.78 -11.78
CA THR A 73 -8.71 15.41 -13.05
C THR A 73 -9.93 15.37 -13.96
N ARG A 74 -9.87 16.15 -15.04
CA ARG A 74 -10.86 16.05 -16.12
C ARG A 74 -10.60 14.77 -16.91
N LEU A 75 -11.66 14.03 -17.11
CA LEU A 75 -11.71 12.81 -17.90
C LEU A 75 -12.83 12.92 -18.94
N GLY A 76 -12.85 12.03 -19.91
CA GLY A 76 -13.94 11.92 -20.87
C GLY A 76 -14.50 10.50 -20.92
N ASN A 77 -15.81 10.37 -20.90
CA ASN A 77 -16.45 9.13 -21.31
C ASN A 77 -16.60 9.16 -22.83
N ILE A 78 -15.99 8.20 -23.49
CA ILE A 78 -16.10 8.07 -24.96
C ILE A 78 -17.39 7.33 -25.25
N THR A 79 -18.27 8.00 -26.01
CA THR A 79 -19.59 7.52 -26.37
C THR A 79 -19.66 7.25 -27.85
N ILE A 80 -20.58 6.38 -28.25
CA ILE A 80 -20.86 6.03 -29.63
C ILE A 80 -22.34 6.29 -29.90
N TRP A 81 -22.61 6.96 -31.04
CA TRP A 81 -23.92 7.07 -31.64
C TRP A 81 -23.93 6.26 -32.95
N LYS A 82 -24.46 5.05 -32.91
CA LYS A 82 -24.37 4.06 -34.00
C LYS A 82 -24.88 4.56 -35.35
N PRO A 83 -26.00 5.32 -35.44
CA PRO A 83 -26.53 5.78 -36.73
C PRO A 83 -25.58 6.65 -37.57
N GLU A 84 -24.57 7.26 -36.95
CA GLU A 84 -23.55 8.08 -37.64
C GLU A 84 -22.27 7.33 -38.01
N ILE A 85 -22.14 6.07 -37.60
CA ILE A 85 -20.94 5.26 -37.90
C ILE A 85 -21.06 4.69 -39.32
N VAL A 86 -20.11 5.06 -40.18
CA VAL A 86 -20.06 4.60 -41.58
C VAL A 86 -19.34 3.27 -41.70
N ASN A 87 -18.25 3.09 -40.98
CA ASN A 87 -17.42 1.88 -41.02
C ASN A 87 -16.92 1.54 -39.61
N PRO A 88 -17.56 0.58 -38.91
CA PRO A 88 -17.18 0.18 -37.58
C PRO A 88 -15.77 -0.44 -37.50
N GLU A 89 -15.32 -1.17 -38.52
CA GLU A 89 -14.02 -1.82 -38.58
C GLU A 89 -12.90 -0.78 -38.62
N GLN A 90 -13.01 0.24 -39.50
CA GLN A 90 -12.02 1.31 -39.57
C GLN A 90 -12.03 2.15 -38.28
N LEU A 91 -13.19 2.49 -37.74
CA LEU A 91 -13.29 3.18 -36.46
C LEU A 91 -12.63 2.38 -35.32
N GLY A 92 -12.81 1.06 -35.32
CA GLY A 92 -12.18 0.16 -34.37
C GLY A 92 -10.65 0.20 -34.46
N LEU A 93 -10.10 0.16 -35.68
CA LEU A 93 -8.65 0.25 -35.89
C LEU A 93 -8.08 1.60 -35.43
N ASP A 94 -8.77 2.69 -35.70
CA ASP A 94 -8.31 4.04 -35.39
C ASP A 94 -8.39 4.37 -33.89
N LEU A 95 -9.44 3.88 -33.19
CA LEU A 95 -9.63 4.11 -31.75
C LEU A 95 -8.86 3.12 -30.86
N ALA A 96 -8.51 1.93 -31.37
CA ALA A 96 -7.86 0.90 -30.60
C ALA A 96 -6.59 1.37 -29.88
N PRO A 97 -5.62 2.03 -30.56
CA PRO A 97 -4.40 2.50 -29.91
C PRO A 97 -4.64 3.64 -28.92
N LEU A 98 -5.70 4.43 -29.12
CA LEU A 98 -6.04 5.55 -28.22
C LEU A 98 -6.75 5.06 -26.96
N LEU A 99 -7.55 4.02 -27.09
CA LEU A 99 -8.37 3.50 -26.00
C LEU A 99 -7.76 2.28 -25.29
N GLU A 100 -6.61 1.79 -25.72
CA GLU A 100 -5.99 0.56 -25.21
C GLU A 100 -6.97 -0.63 -25.24
N LEU A 101 -7.77 -0.72 -26.30
CA LEU A 101 -8.72 -1.81 -26.59
C LEU A 101 -8.27 -2.51 -27.87
N SER A 102 -8.67 -3.76 -28.05
CA SER A 102 -8.45 -4.42 -29.35
C SER A 102 -9.47 -3.96 -30.39
N PRO A 103 -9.10 -3.85 -31.69
CA PRO A 103 -10.06 -3.49 -32.73
C PRO A 103 -11.31 -4.39 -32.76
N PRO A 104 -11.18 -5.74 -32.66
CA PRO A 104 -12.36 -6.61 -32.60
C PRO A 104 -13.26 -6.35 -31.40
N GLU A 105 -12.70 -5.97 -30.26
CA GLU A 105 -13.49 -5.65 -29.07
C GLU A 105 -14.34 -4.41 -29.28
N ILE A 106 -13.78 -3.34 -29.87
CA ILE A 106 -14.52 -2.12 -30.20
C ILE A 106 -15.66 -2.42 -31.17
N VAL A 107 -15.36 -3.14 -32.26
CA VAL A 107 -16.36 -3.52 -33.27
C VAL A 107 -17.47 -4.38 -32.64
N ASN A 108 -17.12 -5.36 -31.82
CA ASN A 108 -18.09 -6.21 -31.12
C ASN A 108 -18.98 -5.41 -30.16
N ARG A 109 -18.45 -4.45 -29.42
CA ARG A 109 -19.23 -3.59 -28.53
C ARG A 109 -20.23 -2.74 -29.32
N ILE A 110 -19.82 -2.20 -30.49
CA ILE A 110 -20.69 -1.41 -31.37
C ILE A 110 -21.79 -2.31 -31.95
N ASN A 111 -21.44 -3.44 -32.56
CA ASN A 111 -22.36 -4.30 -33.28
C ASN A 111 -23.36 -5.01 -32.37
N ASN A 112 -22.92 -5.48 -31.18
CA ASN A 112 -23.74 -6.25 -30.25
C ASN A 112 -24.60 -5.37 -29.32
N SER A 113 -24.40 -4.04 -29.29
CA SER A 113 -25.25 -3.16 -28.51
C SER A 113 -26.68 -3.13 -29.07
N GLN A 114 -27.66 -3.33 -28.19
CA GLN A 114 -29.08 -3.18 -28.56
C GLN A 114 -29.52 -1.71 -28.64
N SER A 115 -28.73 -0.79 -28.08
CA SER A 115 -28.98 0.64 -28.09
C SER A 115 -28.17 1.32 -29.19
N ASP A 116 -28.74 2.36 -29.81
CA ASP A 116 -28.02 3.24 -30.72
C ASP A 116 -26.96 4.09 -30.00
N PHE A 117 -27.10 4.31 -28.70
CA PHE A 117 -26.14 5.00 -27.85
C PHE A 117 -25.47 4.01 -26.90
N LEU A 118 -24.14 4.06 -26.83
CA LEU A 118 -23.36 3.27 -25.85
C LEU A 118 -22.12 4.02 -25.38
N TYR A 119 -21.67 3.67 -24.18
CA TYR A 119 -20.34 4.05 -23.69
C TYR A 119 -19.31 3.04 -24.18
N LEU A 120 -18.35 3.50 -25.00
CA LEU A 120 -17.26 2.65 -25.49
C LEU A 120 -16.19 2.46 -24.43
N LYS A 121 -15.72 3.55 -23.83
CA LYS A 121 -14.80 3.54 -22.69
C LYS A 121 -15.12 4.73 -21.77
N LYS A 122 -15.16 4.48 -20.47
CA LYS A 122 -15.36 5.52 -19.46
C LYS A 122 -14.04 5.99 -18.88
N GLN A 123 -14.02 7.21 -18.34
CA GLN A 123 -12.90 7.78 -17.57
C GLN A 123 -11.58 7.80 -18.35
N VAL A 124 -11.63 8.14 -19.64
CA VAL A 124 -10.43 8.29 -20.46
C VAL A 124 -9.71 9.58 -20.07
N ASN A 125 -8.39 9.54 -19.97
CA ASN A 125 -7.54 10.65 -19.54
C ASN A 125 -7.57 11.84 -20.54
N ASP A 126 -7.29 13.05 -20.04
CA ASP A 126 -7.35 14.28 -20.80
C ASP A 126 -6.46 14.28 -22.07
N PRO A 127 -5.20 13.77 -22.08
CA PRO A 127 -4.40 13.69 -23.30
C PRO A 127 -5.06 12.85 -24.41
N THR A 128 -5.62 11.69 -24.06
CA THR A 128 -6.32 10.84 -25.03
C THR A 128 -7.63 11.49 -25.49
N VAL A 129 -8.37 12.12 -24.58
CA VAL A 129 -9.58 12.88 -24.90
C VAL A 129 -9.30 13.95 -25.95
N ARG A 130 -8.23 14.74 -25.79
CA ARG A 130 -7.83 15.77 -26.79
C ARG A 130 -7.50 15.19 -28.16
N LEU A 131 -6.86 14.02 -28.21
CA LEU A 131 -6.58 13.34 -29.48
C LEU A 131 -7.87 12.89 -30.18
N ILE A 132 -8.86 12.42 -29.40
CA ILE A 132 -10.17 12.04 -29.92
C ILE A 132 -10.96 13.27 -30.35
N GLU A 133 -10.94 14.37 -29.59
CA GLU A 133 -11.55 15.66 -29.95
C GLU A 133 -11.01 16.18 -31.29
N ALA A 134 -9.68 16.12 -31.46
CA ALA A 134 -9.06 16.50 -32.73
C ALA A 134 -9.55 15.62 -33.89
N GLY A 135 -9.61 14.30 -33.68
CA GLY A 135 -10.10 13.38 -34.70
C GLY A 135 -11.60 13.57 -35.02
N ILE A 136 -12.43 13.96 -34.05
CA ILE A 136 -13.83 14.33 -34.25
C ILE A 136 -13.90 15.63 -35.10
N ALA A 137 -13.10 16.65 -34.74
CA ALA A 137 -13.06 17.92 -35.47
C ALA A 137 -12.58 17.76 -36.92
N GLU A 138 -11.68 16.83 -37.19
CA GLU A 138 -11.21 16.45 -38.54
C GLU A 138 -12.22 15.56 -39.29
N GLY A 139 -13.32 15.14 -38.66
CA GLY A 139 -14.32 14.26 -39.26
C GLY A 139 -13.93 12.79 -39.38
N ARG A 140 -12.79 12.38 -38.77
CA ARG A 140 -12.32 10.98 -38.73
C ARG A 140 -13.20 10.08 -37.86
N PHE A 141 -13.70 10.61 -36.75
CA PHE A 141 -14.44 9.84 -35.75
C PHE A 141 -15.93 10.23 -35.76
N ARG A 142 -16.63 9.96 -36.90
CA ARG A 142 -18.07 10.20 -37.00
C ARG A 142 -18.83 9.24 -36.08
N GLY A 143 -19.81 9.75 -35.36
CA GLY A 143 -20.59 8.98 -34.39
C GLY A 143 -19.88 8.76 -33.04
N VAL A 144 -18.68 9.31 -32.86
CA VAL A 144 -18.00 9.33 -31.56
C VAL A 144 -18.31 10.63 -30.84
N GLY A 145 -18.72 10.53 -29.58
CA GLY A 145 -18.94 11.68 -28.70
C GLY A 145 -18.05 11.58 -27.46
N ILE A 146 -17.88 12.71 -26.80
CA ILE A 146 -17.15 12.81 -25.53
C ILE A 146 -18.07 13.48 -24.52
N GLU A 147 -18.35 12.77 -23.44
CA GLU A 147 -19.00 13.31 -22.26
C GLU A 147 -17.95 13.71 -21.25
N PRO A 148 -17.73 15.03 -21.00
CA PRO A 148 -16.76 15.48 -20.01
C PRO A 148 -17.21 15.05 -18.61
N VAL A 149 -16.33 14.39 -17.88
CA VAL A 149 -16.55 14.00 -16.49
C VAL A 149 -15.34 14.41 -15.65
N VAL A 150 -15.57 14.57 -14.36
CA VAL A 150 -14.49 14.71 -13.38
C VAL A 150 -14.34 13.35 -12.72
N GLY A 151 -13.13 12.87 -12.63
CA GLY A 151 -12.88 11.56 -12.06
C GLY A 151 -11.53 11.46 -11.35
N ARG A 152 -11.39 10.41 -10.56
CA ARG A 152 -10.19 10.08 -9.82
C ARG A 152 -9.22 9.32 -10.72
N ILE A 153 -7.94 9.70 -10.70
CA ILE A 153 -6.88 8.99 -11.39
C ILE A 153 -5.74 8.65 -10.41
N TYR A 154 -5.12 7.52 -10.64
CA TYR A 154 -4.00 6.98 -9.89
C TYR A 154 -2.79 6.89 -10.85
N PRO A 155 -1.90 7.91 -10.89
CA PRO A 155 -0.83 8.01 -11.89
C PRO A 155 0.15 6.85 -11.83
N GLU A 156 0.40 6.33 -10.62
CA GLU A 156 1.33 5.23 -10.39
C GLU A 156 0.70 3.83 -10.63
N ARG A 157 -0.57 3.80 -11.09
CA ARG A 157 -1.32 2.60 -11.45
C ARG A 157 -1.34 1.56 -10.32
N THR A 158 -0.64 0.44 -10.49
CA THR A 158 -0.65 -0.67 -9.53
C THR A 158 0.12 -0.39 -8.25
N LEU A 159 0.95 0.66 -8.23
CA LEU A 159 1.86 0.93 -7.12
C LEU A 159 1.09 1.37 -5.87
N ALA A 160 1.34 0.72 -4.74
CA ALA A 160 0.68 0.95 -3.45
C ALA A 160 -0.86 0.86 -3.50
N SER A 161 -1.42 0.17 -4.49
CA SER A 161 -2.85 0.18 -4.79
C SER A 161 -3.74 -0.23 -3.61
N GLN A 162 -3.33 -1.23 -2.81
CA GLN A 162 -4.11 -1.66 -1.64
C GLN A 162 -4.11 -0.60 -0.53
N ILE A 163 -2.99 0.11 -0.36
CA ILE A 163 -2.87 1.17 0.65
C ILE A 163 -3.68 2.39 0.24
N ILE A 164 -3.48 2.86 -1.01
CA ILE A 164 -4.19 4.04 -1.52
C ILE A 164 -5.68 3.74 -1.58
N GLY A 165 -6.05 2.54 -2.03
CA GLY A 165 -7.42 2.16 -2.28
C GLY A 165 -7.97 2.77 -3.56
N PHE A 166 -9.27 2.98 -3.63
CA PHE A 166 -9.94 3.57 -4.78
C PHE A 166 -11.21 4.30 -4.38
N ALA A 167 -11.62 5.24 -5.23
CA ALA A 167 -12.90 5.95 -5.14
C ALA A 167 -13.92 5.35 -6.11
N GLY A 168 -15.19 5.37 -5.73
CA GLY A 168 -16.31 4.94 -6.55
C GLY A 168 -16.74 6.00 -7.60
N ASP A 169 -17.74 5.63 -8.40
CA ASP A 169 -18.30 6.50 -9.46
C ASP A 169 -18.87 7.83 -8.91
N GLU A 170 -19.33 7.86 -7.67
CA GLU A 170 -19.83 9.05 -6.98
C GLU A 170 -18.72 9.84 -6.23
N ASN A 171 -17.47 9.56 -6.55
CA ASN A 171 -16.28 10.18 -5.93
C ASN A 171 -16.18 9.97 -4.41
N ASN A 172 -16.73 8.87 -3.88
CA ASN A 172 -16.59 8.42 -2.49
C ASN A 172 -15.48 7.38 -2.37
N GLY A 173 -14.70 7.46 -1.30
CA GLY A 173 -13.65 6.48 -1.00
C GLY A 173 -14.25 5.12 -0.61
N LEU A 174 -13.81 4.04 -1.25
CA LEU A 174 -14.33 2.70 -1.03
C LEU A 174 -13.34 1.75 -0.36
N ALA A 175 -12.05 2.03 -0.42
CA ALA A 175 -10.99 1.23 0.18
C ALA A 175 -9.79 2.08 0.55
N GLY A 176 -8.89 1.54 1.38
CA GLY A 176 -7.60 2.13 1.72
C GLY A 176 -7.69 3.54 2.31
N ILE A 177 -6.72 4.38 1.99
CA ILE A 177 -6.66 5.79 2.40
C ILE A 177 -7.81 6.60 1.80
N GLU A 178 -8.23 6.28 0.57
CA GLU A 178 -9.41 6.92 -0.03
C GLU A 178 -10.65 6.79 0.86
N TYR A 179 -10.87 5.64 1.47
CA TYR A 179 -11.97 5.41 2.42
C TYR A 179 -11.69 6.01 3.79
N ALA A 180 -10.48 5.80 4.34
CA ALA A 180 -10.14 6.23 5.70
C ALA A 180 -10.18 7.77 5.87
N PHE A 181 -9.90 8.50 4.78
CA PHE A 181 -9.85 9.96 4.73
C PHE A 181 -10.90 10.54 3.79
N ASP A 182 -12.03 9.84 3.59
CA ASP A 182 -13.06 10.27 2.64
C ASP A 182 -13.57 11.68 2.93
N ASP A 183 -13.90 11.98 4.19
CA ASP A 183 -14.37 13.31 4.62
C ASP A 183 -13.31 14.40 4.44
N ASP A 184 -12.04 14.10 4.70
CA ASP A 184 -10.92 15.04 4.56
C ASP A 184 -10.58 15.32 3.08
N LEU A 185 -10.71 14.30 2.24
CA LEU A 185 -10.44 14.38 0.81
C LEU A 185 -11.58 15.02 0.01
N ARG A 186 -12.81 14.95 0.49
CA ARG A 186 -13.95 15.63 -0.16
C ARG A 186 -13.88 17.13 0.03
N ALA A 187 -14.26 17.87 -1.01
CA ALA A 187 -14.42 19.31 -0.85
C ALA A 187 -15.63 19.64 0.03
N GLU A 188 -15.45 20.56 0.94
CA GLU A 188 -16.56 21.16 1.67
C GLU A 188 -17.50 21.91 0.71
N PRO A 189 -18.80 22.04 1.05
CA PRO A 189 -19.74 22.82 0.25
C PRO A 189 -19.22 24.21 -0.06
N GLY A 190 -19.17 24.57 -1.35
CA GLY A 190 -18.67 25.87 -1.80
C GLY A 190 -17.15 25.95 -2.02
N LYS A 191 -16.37 24.96 -1.64
CA LYS A 191 -14.93 24.87 -1.96
C LYS A 191 -14.69 24.13 -3.28
N ARG A 192 -13.56 24.42 -3.94
CA ARG A 192 -13.22 23.82 -5.24
C ARG A 192 -12.55 22.47 -5.15
N SER A 193 -11.91 22.17 -4.02
CA SER A 193 -11.18 20.92 -3.78
C SER A 193 -11.21 20.56 -2.30
N GLY A 194 -11.11 19.28 -1.99
CA GLY A 194 -10.84 18.78 -0.65
C GLY A 194 -9.39 18.98 -0.23
N GLY A 195 -9.06 18.56 1.00
CA GLY A 195 -7.72 18.67 1.54
C GLY A 195 -6.76 17.62 0.97
N GLN A 196 -5.49 17.77 1.28
CA GLN A 196 -4.40 16.93 0.82
C GLN A 196 -3.94 15.98 1.92
N VAL A 197 -3.79 14.69 1.60
CA VAL A 197 -3.28 13.67 2.52
C VAL A 197 -1.87 13.27 2.08
N PHE A 198 -0.89 13.44 2.98
CA PHE A 198 0.49 13.02 2.75
C PHE A 198 0.74 11.71 3.50
N LEU A 199 1.20 10.72 2.78
CA LEU A 199 1.58 9.42 3.34
C LEU A 199 3.04 9.45 3.82
N THR A 200 3.40 8.45 4.63
CA THR A 200 4.80 8.17 4.98
C THR A 200 5.50 7.34 3.91
N LEU A 201 4.74 6.77 2.97
CA LEU A 201 5.27 5.99 1.86
C LEU A 201 6.25 6.80 1.02
N ASP A 202 7.29 6.15 0.56
CA ASP A 202 8.21 6.62 -0.47
C ASP A 202 7.98 5.80 -1.74
N VAL A 203 7.60 6.45 -2.82
CA VAL A 203 7.28 5.77 -4.09
C VAL A 203 8.44 4.92 -4.61
N ASN A 204 9.69 5.36 -4.43
CA ASN A 204 10.85 4.60 -4.89
C ASN A 204 11.09 3.36 -4.01
N VAL A 205 10.93 3.49 -2.69
CA VAL A 205 10.96 2.33 -1.77
C VAL A 205 9.86 1.35 -2.13
N GLN A 206 8.63 1.84 -2.32
CA GLN A 206 7.48 1.02 -2.69
C GLN A 206 7.73 0.26 -4.00
N TYR A 207 8.25 0.95 -5.02
CA TYR A 207 8.58 0.34 -6.31
C TYR A 207 9.62 -0.77 -6.19
N ILE A 208 10.67 -0.56 -5.39
CA ILE A 208 11.69 -1.60 -5.13
C ILE A 208 11.05 -2.82 -4.50
N LEU A 209 10.24 -2.62 -3.44
CA LEU A 209 9.58 -3.73 -2.75
C LEU A 209 8.60 -4.48 -3.64
N GLU A 210 7.75 -3.79 -4.43
CA GLU A 210 6.79 -4.43 -5.33
C GLU A 210 7.47 -5.16 -6.48
N SER A 211 8.51 -4.58 -7.05
CA SER A 211 9.28 -5.22 -8.13
C SER A 211 9.88 -6.54 -7.67
N ILE A 212 10.49 -6.55 -6.48
CA ILE A 212 11.06 -7.75 -5.87
C ILE A 212 9.95 -8.72 -5.50
N ALA A 213 8.88 -8.28 -4.83
CA ALA A 213 7.77 -9.13 -4.40
C ALA A 213 7.06 -9.80 -5.58
N GLY A 214 6.81 -9.06 -6.67
CA GLY A 214 6.20 -9.59 -7.89
C GLY A 214 7.07 -10.64 -8.57
N ARG A 215 8.39 -10.43 -8.64
CA ARG A 215 9.33 -11.42 -9.14
C ARG A 215 9.37 -12.67 -8.24
N VAL A 216 9.50 -12.48 -6.94
CA VAL A 216 9.52 -13.58 -5.94
C VAL A 216 8.24 -14.40 -6.02
N MET A 217 7.08 -13.77 -6.19
CA MET A 217 5.80 -14.46 -6.34
C MET A 217 5.81 -15.39 -7.56
N ARG A 218 6.29 -14.92 -8.73
CA ARG A 218 6.37 -15.73 -9.95
C ARG A 218 7.38 -16.86 -9.84
N GLU A 219 8.60 -16.58 -9.39
CA GLU A 219 9.69 -17.58 -9.28
C GLU A 219 9.32 -18.71 -8.34
N ASN A 220 8.65 -18.42 -7.24
CA ASN A 220 8.23 -19.41 -6.24
C ASN A 220 6.81 -19.94 -6.48
N ARG A 221 6.10 -19.48 -7.52
CA ARG A 221 4.68 -19.81 -7.76
C ARG A 221 3.86 -19.68 -6.47
N ALA A 222 4.09 -18.57 -5.76
CA ALA A 222 3.45 -18.30 -4.49
C ALA A 222 2.02 -17.77 -4.67
N GLU A 223 1.13 -18.05 -3.73
CA GLU A 223 -0.23 -17.50 -3.71
C GLU A 223 -0.21 -16.00 -3.47
N ALA A 224 0.65 -15.55 -2.58
CA ALA A 224 0.82 -14.13 -2.25
C ALA A 224 2.22 -13.84 -1.72
N VAL A 225 2.61 -12.56 -1.78
CA VAL A 225 3.84 -12.05 -1.16
C VAL A 225 3.55 -10.72 -0.47
N MET A 226 3.97 -10.59 0.78
CA MET A 226 3.97 -9.33 1.53
C MET A 226 5.42 -8.88 1.73
N PHE A 227 5.74 -7.62 1.38
CA PHE A 227 7.07 -7.07 1.59
C PHE A 227 6.97 -5.64 2.12
N LEU A 228 7.47 -5.42 3.33
CA LEU A 228 7.30 -4.17 4.06
C LEU A 228 8.65 -3.56 4.45
N ALA A 229 8.69 -2.23 4.51
CA ALA A 229 9.81 -1.43 5.01
C ALA A 229 9.32 -0.36 5.98
N MET A 230 9.98 -0.23 7.14
CA MET A 230 9.64 0.74 8.18
C MET A 230 10.89 1.38 8.76
N ASP A 231 10.87 2.69 9.00
CA ASP A 231 11.83 3.34 9.91
C ASP A 231 11.41 3.03 11.36
N PRO A 232 12.18 2.23 12.10
CA PRO A 232 11.79 1.82 13.45
C PRO A 232 11.79 2.97 14.47
N ARG A 233 12.50 4.06 14.20
CA ARG A 233 12.65 5.20 15.12
C ARG A 233 11.42 6.11 15.09
N THR A 234 10.76 6.21 13.94
CA THR A 234 9.60 7.10 13.71
C THR A 234 8.30 6.36 13.52
N GLY A 235 8.36 5.04 13.29
CA GLY A 235 7.21 4.20 12.93
C GLY A 235 6.71 4.44 11.48
N GLU A 236 7.39 5.25 10.69
CA GLU A 236 7.01 5.53 9.31
C GLU A 236 7.10 4.28 8.43
N ILE A 237 5.99 3.91 7.84
CA ILE A 237 5.95 2.88 6.80
C ILE A 237 6.45 3.53 5.51
N LEU A 238 7.64 3.11 5.07
CA LEU A 238 8.27 3.60 3.85
C LEU A 238 7.76 2.87 2.61
N GLY A 239 7.32 1.64 2.77
CA GLY A 239 6.72 0.83 1.72
C GLY A 239 6.00 -0.39 2.29
N SER A 240 4.93 -0.81 1.62
CA SER A 240 4.16 -2.02 1.94
C SER A 240 3.59 -2.62 0.65
N ALA A 241 4.24 -3.63 0.15
CA ALA A 241 3.80 -4.39 -1.01
C ALA A 241 2.91 -5.58 -0.59
N SER A 242 1.77 -5.73 -1.25
CA SER A 242 0.84 -6.86 -1.13
C SER A 242 0.57 -7.43 -2.52
N MET A 243 1.27 -8.52 -2.88
CA MET A 243 1.09 -9.17 -4.18
C MET A 243 0.12 -10.36 -4.09
N PRO A 244 -0.74 -10.56 -5.13
CA PRO A 244 -0.89 -9.76 -6.35
C PRO A 244 -1.49 -8.38 -6.10
N GLY A 245 -1.10 -7.41 -6.94
CA GLY A 245 -1.64 -6.05 -6.94
C GLY A 245 -2.74 -5.87 -7.99
N TYR A 246 -3.38 -4.70 -8.02
CA TYR A 246 -4.39 -4.32 -9.00
C TYR A 246 -4.21 -2.86 -9.44
N ASP A 247 -4.79 -2.47 -10.57
CA ASP A 247 -4.82 -1.07 -11.02
C ASP A 247 -6.11 -0.39 -10.52
N PRO A 248 -6.02 0.62 -9.63
CA PRO A 248 -7.19 1.35 -9.15
C PRO A 248 -7.96 2.10 -10.24
N ASN A 249 -7.31 2.36 -11.39
CA ASN A 249 -7.99 2.94 -12.55
C ASN A 249 -8.87 1.93 -13.29
N ASP A 250 -8.69 0.62 -13.05
CA ASP A 250 -9.42 -0.47 -13.70
C ASP A 250 -9.95 -1.51 -12.70
N ILE A 251 -10.69 -1.04 -11.73
CA ILE A 251 -11.26 -1.85 -10.64
C ILE A 251 -12.14 -3.00 -11.14
N ARG A 252 -12.82 -2.80 -12.25
CA ARG A 252 -13.79 -3.79 -12.78
C ARG A 252 -13.10 -5.08 -13.26
N ASN A 253 -11.85 -4.98 -13.68
CA ASN A 253 -11.03 -6.12 -14.13
C ASN A 253 -10.13 -6.69 -13.02
N SER A 254 -10.26 -6.20 -11.79
CA SER A 254 -9.53 -6.73 -10.63
C SER A 254 -10.38 -7.74 -9.86
N ASP A 255 -9.73 -8.77 -9.31
CA ASP A 255 -10.37 -9.72 -8.42
C ASP A 255 -10.26 -9.29 -6.94
N GLU A 256 -11.06 -9.90 -6.07
CA GLU A 256 -11.09 -9.58 -4.65
C GLU A 256 -9.75 -9.89 -3.96
N THR A 257 -9.06 -10.94 -4.41
CA THR A 257 -7.79 -11.37 -3.81
C THR A 257 -6.66 -10.38 -4.10
N SER A 258 -6.64 -9.77 -5.28
CA SER A 258 -5.67 -8.72 -5.65
C SER A 258 -5.92 -7.41 -4.92
N ARG A 259 -7.18 -7.10 -4.57
CA ARG A 259 -7.55 -5.90 -3.80
C ARG A 259 -7.28 -6.02 -2.30
N MET A 260 -7.05 -7.23 -1.81
CA MET A 260 -6.83 -7.47 -0.38
C MET A 260 -5.49 -6.89 0.10
N ASP A 261 -5.52 -5.94 1.03
CA ASP A 261 -4.34 -5.49 1.76
C ASP A 261 -3.98 -6.51 2.84
N ARG A 262 -3.23 -7.55 2.44
CA ARG A 262 -2.87 -8.67 3.33
C ARG A 262 -2.06 -8.23 4.55
N PRO A 263 -1.08 -7.33 4.44
CA PRO A 263 -0.36 -6.80 5.59
C PRO A 263 -1.26 -6.26 6.70
N VAL A 264 -2.39 -5.66 6.34
CA VAL A 264 -3.37 -5.05 7.25
C VAL A 264 -4.42 -6.04 7.73
N LEU A 265 -5.01 -6.79 6.80
CA LEU A 265 -6.22 -7.57 7.02
C LEU A 265 -5.96 -8.99 7.51
N TRP A 266 -4.80 -9.54 7.17
CA TRP A 266 -4.54 -10.96 7.36
C TRP A 266 -3.73 -11.25 8.61
N ALA A 267 -4.22 -12.19 9.42
CA ALA A 267 -3.51 -12.74 10.58
C ALA A 267 -3.02 -14.15 10.26
N TYR A 268 -1.74 -14.42 10.50
CA TYR A 268 -1.10 -15.70 10.19
C TYR A 268 -0.08 -16.08 11.28
N GLU A 269 0.24 -17.35 11.37
CA GLU A 269 1.27 -17.83 12.29
C GLU A 269 2.66 -17.46 11.74
N PRO A 270 3.46 -16.65 12.49
CA PRO A 270 4.74 -16.12 12.00
C PRO A 270 5.87 -17.16 11.95
N GLY A 271 5.70 -18.28 12.64
CA GLY A 271 6.73 -19.31 12.76
C GLY A 271 8.02 -18.77 13.42
N SER A 272 9.14 -19.29 12.98
CA SER A 272 10.44 -19.06 13.65
C SER A 272 10.93 -17.62 13.69
N VAL A 273 10.38 -16.69 12.90
CA VAL A 273 10.68 -15.25 13.03
C VAL A 273 10.22 -14.76 14.41
N PHE A 274 9.17 -15.32 14.96
CA PHE A 274 8.63 -14.97 16.27
C PHE A 274 9.59 -15.25 17.45
N LYS A 275 10.57 -16.13 17.27
CA LYS A 275 11.59 -16.42 18.29
C LYS A 275 12.35 -15.17 18.74
N ILE A 276 12.48 -14.16 17.90
CA ILE A 276 13.04 -12.87 18.29
C ILE A 276 12.33 -12.33 19.53
N PHE A 277 11.01 -12.35 19.52
CA PHE A 277 10.17 -11.74 20.56
C PHE A 277 10.01 -12.67 21.76
N SER A 278 9.80 -13.96 21.52
CA SER A 278 9.65 -14.94 22.60
C SER A 278 10.93 -15.10 23.42
N ILE A 279 12.09 -15.22 22.79
CA ILE A 279 13.38 -15.32 23.50
C ILE A 279 13.73 -14.00 24.17
N SER A 280 13.46 -12.84 23.54
CA SER A 280 13.62 -11.53 24.21
C SER A 280 12.75 -11.43 25.47
N ALA A 281 11.49 -11.87 25.43
CA ALA A 281 10.60 -11.87 26.61
C ALA A 281 11.17 -12.72 27.76
N LEU A 282 11.72 -13.89 27.44
CA LEU A 282 12.33 -14.80 28.43
C LEU A 282 13.62 -14.23 29.03
N MET A 283 14.46 -13.58 28.20
CA MET A 283 15.68 -12.92 28.68
C MET A 283 15.34 -11.68 29.51
N ASP A 284 14.41 -10.87 29.06
CA ASP A 284 14.04 -9.61 29.71
C ASP A 284 13.43 -9.83 31.10
N SER A 285 12.64 -10.89 31.25
CA SER A 285 12.08 -11.32 32.55
C SER A 285 13.13 -11.92 33.51
N GLY A 286 14.34 -12.23 33.03
CA GLY A 286 15.35 -12.94 33.79
C GLY A 286 15.09 -14.44 33.93
N ALA A 287 14.10 -15.00 33.26
CA ALA A 287 13.81 -16.45 33.28
C ALA A 287 14.93 -17.28 32.65
N ILE A 288 15.64 -16.70 31.67
CA ILE A 288 16.88 -17.25 31.10
C ILE A 288 17.93 -16.14 30.98
N SER A 289 19.20 -16.52 31.02
CA SER A 289 20.34 -15.66 30.67
C SER A 289 20.90 -16.07 29.30
N GLY A 290 21.85 -15.29 28.77
CA GLY A 290 22.59 -15.65 27.56
C GLY A 290 23.32 -16.98 27.68
N ASP A 291 23.72 -17.35 28.92
CA ASP A 291 24.53 -18.56 29.24
C ASP A 291 23.64 -19.75 29.62
N THR A 292 22.33 -19.60 29.70
CA THR A 292 21.42 -20.72 30.01
C THR A 292 21.42 -21.72 28.84
N ILE A 293 21.83 -22.98 29.14
CA ILE A 293 21.97 -24.04 28.14
C ILE A 293 20.78 -24.99 28.16
N PHE A 294 20.33 -25.37 26.98
CA PHE A 294 19.30 -26.38 26.74
C PHE A 294 19.86 -27.49 25.83
N ASP A 295 19.45 -28.74 26.06
CA ASP A 295 19.85 -29.86 25.23
C ASP A 295 18.84 -30.13 24.14
N CYS A 296 19.23 -29.96 22.89
CA CYS A 296 18.42 -30.26 21.71
C CYS A 296 18.83 -31.60 21.08
N VAL A 297 18.15 -32.67 21.43
CA VAL A 297 18.30 -34.01 20.86
C VAL A 297 17.47 -34.22 19.57
N GLY A 298 17.10 -33.14 18.90
CA GLY A 298 16.24 -33.16 17.70
C GLY A 298 14.76 -32.97 17.99
N ARG A 299 14.35 -32.92 19.24
CA ARG A 299 12.97 -32.69 19.67
C ARG A 299 12.89 -32.17 21.09
N TYR A 300 11.79 -31.48 21.40
CA TYR A 300 11.32 -31.20 22.75
C TYR A 300 10.29 -32.25 23.14
N GLU A 301 10.38 -32.79 24.33
CA GLU A 301 9.42 -33.73 24.89
C GLU A 301 9.07 -33.33 26.33
N ARG A 302 7.77 -33.29 26.61
CA ARG A 302 7.23 -33.07 27.95
C ARG A 302 6.03 -33.98 28.18
N THR A 303 6.02 -34.66 29.33
CA THR A 303 4.84 -35.39 29.79
C THR A 303 4.02 -34.47 30.69
N THR A 304 2.76 -34.27 30.39
CA THR A 304 1.83 -33.47 31.19
C THR A 304 1.52 -34.16 32.52
N GLY A 305 1.01 -33.41 33.50
CA GLY A 305 0.55 -33.98 34.75
C GLY A 305 -0.58 -35.00 34.60
N ARG A 306 -1.22 -35.05 33.41
CA ARG A 306 -2.25 -36.03 33.05
C ARG A 306 -1.69 -37.24 32.28
N GLY A 307 -0.39 -37.33 32.10
CA GLY A 307 0.27 -38.41 31.37
C GLY A 307 0.30 -38.24 29.84
N GLU A 308 -0.24 -37.12 29.30
CA GLU A 308 -0.16 -36.83 27.86
C GLU A 308 1.25 -36.38 27.47
N LYS A 309 1.76 -36.89 26.37
CA LYS A 309 3.08 -36.52 25.84
C LYS A 309 2.97 -35.42 24.79
N THR A 310 3.55 -34.26 25.05
CA THR A 310 3.73 -33.20 24.04
C THR A 310 5.10 -33.33 23.40
N THR A 311 5.13 -33.43 22.06
CA THR A 311 6.36 -33.50 21.28
C THR A 311 6.41 -32.36 20.27
N ILE A 312 7.55 -31.64 20.19
CA ILE A 312 7.84 -30.61 19.18
C ILE A 312 9.14 -31.01 18.49
N ASN A 313 9.06 -31.26 17.19
CA ASN A 313 10.22 -31.66 16.41
C ASN A 313 11.10 -30.45 16.03
N CYS A 314 12.40 -30.66 15.99
CA CYS A 314 13.38 -29.75 15.45
C CYS A 314 13.84 -30.21 14.07
N LEU A 315 14.47 -29.33 13.28
CA LEU A 315 15.04 -29.68 11.98
C LEU A 315 16.21 -30.67 12.07
N GLY A 316 16.82 -30.76 13.25
CA GLY A 316 17.92 -31.67 13.55
C GLY A 316 18.29 -31.61 15.02
N ALA A 317 19.20 -32.46 15.45
CA ALA A 317 19.80 -32.41 16.78
C ALA A 317 20.90 -31.32 16.80
N HIS A 318 20.67 -30.24 17.56
CA HIS A 318 21.60 -29.10 17.65
C HIS A 318 22.57 -29.23 18.84
N GLY A 319 22.42 -30.27 19.70
CA GLY A 319 23.19 -30.43 20.91
C GLY A 319 22.88 -29.35 21.96
N LYS A 320 23.90 -28.85 22.61
CA LYS A 320 23.77 -27.77 23.61
C LYS A 320 23.53 -26.43 22.92
N VAL A 321 22.42 -25.77 23.26
CA VAL A 321 22.01 -24.48 22.69
C VAL A 321 21.71 -23.48 23.78
N SER A 322 22.26 -22.28 23.66
CA SER A 322 21.91 -21.11 24.46
C SER A 322 20.85 -20.27 23.76
N ALA A 323 20.47 -19.13 24.34
CA ALA A 323 19.57 -18.16 23.67
C ALA A 323 20.13 -17.74 22.30
N ARG A 324 21.44 -17.56 22.16
CA ARG A 324 22.15 -17.22 20.93
C ARG A 324 21.97 -18.32 19.86
N GLU A 325 22.30 -19.57 20.20
CA GLU A 325 22.18 -20.70 19.27
C GLU A 325 20.72 -21.02 18.92
N ILE A 326 19.76 -20.78 19.83
CA ILE A 326 18.33 -20.87 19.51
C ILE A 326 17.97 -19.94 18.34
N ILE A 327 18.50 -18.73 18.31
CA ILE A 327 18.27 -17.74 17.25
C ILE A 327 19.02 -18.13 15.97
N ILE A 328 20.30 -18.48 16.05
CA ILE A 328 21.18 -18.81 14.91
C ILE A 328 20.65 -20.03 14.13
N TYR A 329 20.42 -21.14 14.85
CA TYR A 329 19.97 -22.41 14.25
C TYR A 329 18.45 -22.48 14.08
N SER A 330 17.74 -21.49 14.60
CA SER A 330 16.28 -21.52 14.65
C SER A 330 15.72 -22.75 15.41
N CYS A 331 16.36 -23.12 16.52
CA CYS A 331 16.09 -24.33 17.29
C CYS A 331 14.68 -24.30 17.93
N ASN A 332 13.79 -25.20 17.52
CA ASN A 332 12.43 -25.31 18.09
C ASN A 332 12.46 -25.89 19.51
N ALA A 333 13.24 -26.97 19.72
CA ALA A 333 13.35 -27.63 21.01
C ALA A 333 13.93 -26.67 22.06
N GLY A 334 15.00 -25.94 21.73
CA GLY A 334 15.59 -24.94 22.64
C GLY A 334 14.60 -23.84 23.01
N ALA A 335 13.84 -23.30 22.04
CA ALA A 335 12.82 -22.30 22.31
C ALA A 335 11.68 -22.83 23.23
N ALA A 336 11.26 -24.06 23.02
CA ALA A 336 10.24 -24.72 23.83
C ALA A 336 10.71 -24.96 25.28
N TYR A 337 11.95 -25.48 25.47
CA TYR A 337 12.55 -25.64 26.81
C TYR A 337 12.79 -24.29 27.52
N ALA A 338 13.20 -23.27 26.76
CA ALA A 338 13.35 -21.92 27.29
C ALA A 338 12.00 -21.36 27.80
N ALA A 339 10.92 -21.56 27.05
CA ALA A 339 9.57 -21.12 27.45
C ALA A 339 9.10 -21.78 28.75
N ASP A 340 9.55 -23.00 29.06
CA ASP A 340 9.22 -23.67 30.32
C ASP A 340 9.74 -22.93 31.57
N LYS A 341 10.75 -22.07 31.42
CA LYS A 341 11.36 -21.33 32.54
C LYS A 341 10.51 -20.14 33.01
N LEU A 342 9.48 -19.71 32.24
CA LEU A 342 8.62 -18.59 32.61
C LEU A 342 7.16 -19.06 32.78
N GLY A 343 6.45 -18.51 33.75
CA GLY A 343 5.02 -18.76 33.95
C GLY A 343 4.20 -18.29 32.73
N ALA A 344 3.09 -18.99 32.46
CA ALA A 344 2.25 -18.72 31.28
C ALA A 344 1.75 -17.28 31.24
N GLN A 345 1.26 -16.74 32.37
CA GLN A 345 0.73 -15.37 32.43
C GLN A 345 1.82 -14.32 32.15
N ALA A 346 2.99 -14.45 32.78
CA ALA A 346 4.10 -13.51 32.57
C ALA A 346 4.62 -13.55 31.11
N PHE A 347 4.64 -14.73 30.49
CA PHE A 347 5.00 -14.88 29.07
C PHE A 347 3.96 -14.23 28.16
N HIS A 348 2.67 -14.49 28.40
CA HIS A 348 1.58 -13.86 27.69
C HIS A 348 1.63 -12.32 27.76
N ASP A 349 1.81 -11.79 28.99
CA ASP A 349 1.82 -10.34 29.23
C ASP A 349 3.02 -9.67 28.57
N SER A 350 4.18 -10.34 28.53
CA SER A 350 5.34 -9.85 27.80
C SER A 350 5.06 -9.74 26.29
N LEU A 351 4.41 -10.75 25.70
CA LEU A 351 4.02 -10.72 24.28
C LEU A 351 2.96 -9.64 24.01
N LYS A 352 1.98 -9.51 24.88
CA LYS A 352 0.95 -8.47 24.80
C LYS A 352 1.55 -7.07 24.91
N ASN A 353 2.54 -6.85 25.78
CA ASN A 353 3.26 -5.60 25.88
C ASN A 353 4.01 -5.23 24.59
N MET A 354 4.44 -6.21 23.80
CA MET A 354 5.03 -6.01 22.46
C MET A 354 3.97 -5.76 21.37
N GLY A 355 2.67 -5.65 21.73
CA GLY A 355 1.58 -5.31 20.82
C GLY A 355 0.90 -6.51 20.15
N PHE A 356 1.26 -7.74 20.46
CA PHE A 356 0.60 -8.91 19.89
C PHE A 356 -0.81 -9.10 20.50
N GLY A 357 -1.78 -9.41 19.63
CA GLY A 357 -3.19 -9.51 20.00
C GLY A 357 -3.94 -8.18 20.04
N GLU A 358 -3.31 -7.07 19.63
CA GLU A 358 -3.90 -5.73 19.59
C GLU A 358 -3.65 -5.07 18.22
N ARG A 359 -4.57 -4.20 17.78
CA ARG A 359 -4.36 -3.40 16.55
C ARG A 359 -3.24 -2.40 16.75
N THR A 360 -2.41 -2.19 15.72
CA THR A 360 -1.32 -1.20 15.77
C THR A 360 -1.82 0.23 15.66
N LYS A 361 -3.04 0.41 15.12
CA LYS A 361 -3.69 1.71 14.87
C LYS A 361 -2.90 2.59 13.89
N MET A 362 -2.30 1.99 12.89
CA MET A 362 -1.47 2.65 11.88
C MET A 362 -2.24 3.63 10.96
N GLY A 363 -3.58 3.63 11.01
CA GLY A 363 -4.42 4.53 10.21
C GLY A 363 -5.07 3.88 8.98
N SER A 364 -4.87 2.58 8.75
CA SER A 364 -5.54 1.84 7.67
C SER A 364 -6.84 1.19 8.14
N PRO A 365 -7.91 1.18 7.33
CA PRO A 365 -9.18 0.56 7.71
C PRO A 365 -9.09 -0.97 7.74
N GLY A 366 -9.88 -1.60 8.59
CA GLY A 366 -10.01 -3.06 8.64
C GLY A 366 -8.85 -3.80 9.30
N GLU A 367 -7.91 -3.10 9.95
CA GLU A 367 -6.74 -3.70 10.58
C GLU A 367 -7.13 -4.84 11.53
N THR A 368 -6.50 -6.02 11.35
CA THR A 368 -6.66 -7.16 12.25
C THR A 368 -5.87 -6.97 13.54
N ALA A 369 -6.46 -7.42 14.65
CA ALA A 369 -5.75 -7.49 15.93
C ALA A 369 -4.83 -8.73 16.05
N GLY A 370 -4.82 -9.61 15.05
CA GLY A 370 -4.19 -10.91 15.22
C GLY A 370 -4.93 -11.76 16.26
N PHE A 371 -4.24 -12.75 16.80
CA PHE A 371 -4.85 -13.65 17.76
C PHE A 371 -3.83 -14.16 18.79
N LEU A 372 -3.96 -13.69 20.02
CA LEU A 372 -3.24 -14.17 21.20
C LEU A 372 -4.27 -14.54 22.25
N ARG A 373 -4.50 -15.85 22.44
CA ARG A 373 -5.49 -16.34 23.43
C ARG A 373 -5.06 -16.00 24.85
N SER A 374 -6.04 -15.73 25.71
CA SER A 374 -5.80 -15.64 27.16
C SER A 374 -5.30 -16.97 27.73
N THR A 375 -4.53 -16.90 28.80
CA THR A 375 -3.83 -18.07 29.38
C THR A 375 -4.77 -19.15 29.92
N GLU A 376 -6.01 -18.80 30.30
CA GLU A 376 -7.05 -19.76 30.71
C GLU A 376 -7.45 -20.73 29.60
N ARG A 377 -7.21 -20.33 28.34
CA ARG A 377 -7.49 -21.14 27.14
C ARG A 377 -6.26 -21.85 26.60
N TRP A 378 -5.11 -21.73 27.28
CA TRP A 378 -3.91 -22.43 26.88
C TRP A 378 -3.92 -23.88 27.36
N SER A 379 -3.56 -24.78 26.45
CA SER A 379 -3.15 -26.12 26.81
C SER A 379 -1.70 -26.13 27.31
N GLU A 380 -1.25 -27.22 27.87
CA GLU A 380 0.16 -27.37 28.27
C GLU A 380 1.12 -27.29 27.06
N ARG A 381 0.62 -27.54 25.84
CA ARG A 381 1.36 -27.39 24.59
C ARG A 381 1.45 -25.93 24.14
N SER A 382 0.50 -25.06 24.48
CA SER A 382 0.38 -23.72 23.90
C SER A 382 1.59 -22.86 24.15
N LYS A 383 2.14 -22.81 25.37
CA LYS A 383 3.30 -21.98 25.68
C LYS A 383 4.56 -22.38 24.87
N PRO A 384 4.98 -23.65 24.81
CA PRO A 384 6.12 -24.05 24.00
C PRO A 384 5.89 -23.89 22.48
N THR A 385 4.66 -24.02 21.98
CA THR A 385 4.35 -23.77 20.55
C THR A 385 4.30 -22.28 20.22
N ILE A 386 3.77 -21.44 21.10
CA ILE A 386 3.80 -19.97 20.94
C ILE A 386 5.24 -19.48 20.93
N ALA A 387 6.13 -20.05 21.74
CA ALA A 387 7.55 -19.64 21.78
C ALA A 387 8.27 -19.81 20.43
N MET A 388 7.81 -20.71 19.58
CA MET A 388 8.37 -20.88 18.23
C MET A 388 7.49 -20.25 17.12
N GLY A 389 6.41 -19.53 17.49
CA GLY A 389 5.56 -18.77 16.57
C GLY A 389 4.42 -19.56 15.95
N GLN A 390 3.92 -20.58 16.64
CA GLN A 390 2.68 -21.30 16.32
C GLN A 390 1.63 -21.09 17.42
N GLU A 391 0.37 -21.37 17.17
CA GLU A 391 -0.77 -21.08 18.06
C GLU A 391 -0.92 -19.58 18.41
N ILE A 392 -0.23 -18.70 17.72
CA ILE A 392 -0.39 -17.25 17.73
C ILE A 392 -0.54 -16.78 16.30
N ALA A 393 -1.49 -15.89 16.01
CA ALA A 393 -1.62 -15.28 14.70
C ALA A 393 -1.36 -13.77 14.78
N VAL A 394 -0.55 -13.26 13.87
CA VAL A 394 -0.08 -11.88 13.85
C VAL A 394 -0.29 -11.26 12.48
N SER A 395 -0.42 -9.93 12.43
CA SER A 395 -0.33 -9.19 11.18
C SER A 395 1.14 -8.86 10.86
N ALA A 396 1.42 -8.52 9.59
CA ALA A 396 2.77 -8.07 9.20
C ALA A 396 3.15 -6.77 9.93
N PHE A 397 2.20 -5.90 10.20
CA PHE A 397 2.44 -4.65 10.95
C PHE A 397 2.73 -4.87 12.43
N GLN A 398 2.12 -5.85 13.06
CA GLN A 398 2.49 -6.25 14.43
C GLN A 398 3.95 -6.77 14.48
N MET A 399 4.39 -7.49 13.45
CA MET A 399 5.79 -7.94 13.36
C MET A 399 6.77 -6.76 13.25
N LEU A 400 6.45 -5.74 12.42
CA LEU A 400 7.25 -4.52 12.32
C LEU A 400 7.25 -3.72 13.63
N GLN A 401 6.07 -3.56 14.25
CA GLN A 401 5.93 -2.87 15.53
C GLN A 401 6.78 -3.52 16.63
N ALA A 402 6.69 -4.83 16.77
CA ALA A 402 7.50 -5.56 17.76
C ALA A 402 9.01 -5.49 17.43
N ALA A 403 9.36 -5.53 16.13
CA ALA A 403 10.75 -5.39 15.69
C ALA A 403 11.32 -4.00 16.00
N SER A 404 10.50 -2.94 16.01
CA SER A 404 10.96 -1.60 16.42
C SER A 404 11.52 -1.60 17.83
N ALA A 405 10.95 -2.37 18.76
CA ALA A 405 11.47 -2.47 20.11
C ALA A 405 12.89 -3.08 20.14
N VAL A 406 13.14 -4.11 19.33
CA VAL A 406 14.49 -4.69 19.19
C VAL A 406 15.45 -3.69 18.55
N ALA A 407 14.96 -2.91 17.56
CA ALA A 407 15.76 -1.90 16.87
C ALA A 407 16.11 -0.69 17.76
N ASN A 408 15.21 -0.27 18.65
CA ASN A 408 15.29 0.96 19.45
C ASN A 408 15.60 0.71 20.92
N ASP A 409 16.53 -0.19 21.23
CA ASP A 409 16.96 -0.47 22.61
C ASP A 409 15.80 -0.72 23.58
N GLY A 410 14.80 -1.47 23.13
CA GLY A 410 13.62 -1.87 23.90
C GLY A 410 12.44 -0.91 23.88
N VAL A 411 12.49 0.14 23.06
CA VAL A 411 11.39 1.09 22.89
C VAL A 411 10.57 0.74 21.65
N LEU A 412 9.34 0.31 21.85
CA LEU A 412 8.37 0.02 20.80
C LEU A 412 7.81 1.32 20.26
N VAL A 413 7.81 1.47 18.93
CA VAL A 413 7.23 2.59 18.20
C VAL A 413 6.12 2.05 17.30
N PRO A 414 4.86 2.51 17.47
CA PRO A 414 3.76 2.09 16.62
C PRO A 414 3.96 2.51 15.16
N PRO A 415 3.60 1.67 14.18
CA PRO A 415 3.67 2.04 12.78
C PRO A 415 2.64 3.12 12.44
N ARG A 416 2.95 3.96 11.45
CA ARG A 416 2.04 4.95 10.87
C ARG A 416 2.20 5.03 9.37
N ILE A 417 1.09 5.28 8.65
CA ILE A 417 1.10 5.37 7.19
C ILE A 417 0.74 6.76 6.68
N VAL A 418 0.12 7.59 7.50
CA VAL A 418 -0.18 9.00 7.18
C VAL A 418 0.77 9.89 7.96
N SER A 419 1.38 10.86 7.30
CA SER A 419 2.27 11.85 7.93
C SER A 419 1.52 13.12 8.29
N ARG A 420 0.73 13.66 7.38
CA ARG A 420 -0.02 14.91 7.60
C ARG A 420 -1.21 15.04 6.67
N TYR A 421 -2.15 15.87 7.09
CA TYR A 421 -3.25 16.41 6.29
C TYR A 421 -3.08 17.92 6.18
N VAL A 422 -3.40 18.48 5.01
CA VAL A 422 -3.43 19.92 4.77
C VAL A 422 -4.77 20.27 4.13
N SER A 423 -5.51 21.25 4.69
CA SER A 423 -6.78 21.70 4.12
C SER A 423 -6.58 22.31 2.73
N ALA A 424 -7.64 22.36 1.93
CA ALA A 424 -7.61 22.86 0.55
C ALA A 424 -7.09 24.30 0.41
N ASP A 425 -7.31 25.13 1.41
CA ASP A 425 -6.85 26.52 1.48
C ASP A 425 -5.47 26.69 2.15
N GLY A 426 -4.87 25.58 2.60
CA GLY A 426 -3.58 25.57 3.28
C GLY A 426 -3.58 26.17 4.68
N THR A 427 -4.74 26.60 5.21
CA THR A 427 -4.83 27.28 6.52
C THR A 427 -4.75 26.32 7.70
N THR A 428 -5.19 25.08 7.52
CA THR A 428 -5.17 24.03 8.54
C THR A 428 -4.21 22.92 8.14
N SER A 429 -3.30 22.57 9.05
CA SER A 429 -2.44 21.40 8.91
C SER A 429 -2.54 20.53 10.15
N ARG A 430 -2.78 19.21 9.98
CA ARG A 430 -2.78 18.22 11.06
C ARG A 430 -1.65 17.23 10.80
N ASN A 431 -0.67 17.17 11.70
CA ASN A 431 0.34 16.12 11.66
C ASN A 431 -0.17 14.88 12.38
N TYR A 432 0.09 13.71 11.80
CA TYR A 432 -0.20 12.42 12.39
C TYR A 432 1.12 11.84 12.91
N GLU A 433 1.26 11.85 14.21
CA GLU A 433 2.43 11.25 14.86
C GLU A 433 2.17 9.77 15.15
N ALA A 434 3.23 8.99 15.25
CA ALA A 434 3.12 7.64 15.79
C ALA A 434 2.52 7.72 17.20
N GLY A 435 1.80 6.70 17.61
CA GLY A 435 1.35 6.59 19.01
C GLY A 435 2.55 6.71 19.96
N PRO A 436 2.34 7.02 21.26
CA PRO A 436 3.42 7.25 22.19
C PRO A 436 4.38 6.04 22.25
N PRO A 437 5.70 6.25 22.11
CA PRO A 437 6.68 5.20 22.25
C PRO A 437 6.58 4.54 23.64
N LYS A 438 6.71 3.22 23.70
CA LYS A 438 6.58 2.46 24.94
C LYS A 438 7.81 1.56 25.16
N ARG A 439 8.46 1.67 26.31
CA ARG A 439 9.49 0.69 26.69
C ARG A 439 8.84 -0.65 27.02
N VAL A 440 9.22 -1.69 26.29
CA VAL A 440 8.67 -3.05 26.40
C VAL A 440 9.74 -4.10 26.73
N MET A 441 11.01 -3.73 26.66
CA MET A 441 12.16 -4.54 27.11
C MET A 441 13.34 -3.65 27.51
N LYS A 442 14.29 -4.24 28.19
CA LYS A 442 15.53 -3.57 28.60
C LYS A 442 16.46 -3.32 27.40
N PRO A 443 17.27 -2.24 27.42
CA PRO A 443 18.23 -1.97 26.35
C PRO A 443 19.21 -3.12 26.11
N GLU A 444 19.66 -3.77 27.21
CA GLU A 444 20.60 -4.88 27.16
C GLU A 444 20.00 -6.10 26.45
N THR A 445 18.71 -6.39 26.69
CA THR A 445 17.97 -7.46 26.02
C THR A 445 17.87 -7.19 24.52
N ALA A 446 17.47 -5.98 24.12
CA ALA A 446 17.37 -5.59 22.73
C ALA A 446 18.72 -5.67 22.00
N LYS A 447 19.78 -5.16 22.63
CA LYS A 447 21.13 -5.21 22.09
C LYS A 447 21.64 -6.64 21.94
N ALA A 448 21.45 -7.50 22.97
CA ALA A 448 21.83 -8.91 22.91
C ALA A 448 21.07 -9.62 21.76
N MET A 449 19.77 -9.36 21.61
CA MET A 449 18.98 -9.95 20.53
C MET A 449 19.48 -9.51 19.16
N ARG A 450 19.78 -8.23 18.93
CA ARG A 450 20.37 -7.77 17.65
C ARG A 450 21.71 -8.49 17.37
N ASN A 451 22.55 -8.65 18.37
CA ASN A 451 23.81 -9.38 18.21
C ASN A 451 23.58 -10.85 17.81
N TYR A 452 22.61 -11.55 18.44
CA TYR A 452 22.28 -12.92 18.07
C TYR A 452 21.71 -12.99 16.64
N MET A 453 20.91 -12.01 16.24
CA MET A 453 20.38 -11.91 14.89
C MET A 453 21.46 -11.60 13.84
N MET A 454 22.54 -10.88 14.20
CA MET A 454 23.70 -10.69 13.29
C MET A 454 24.37 -12.01 12.97
N ASP A 455 24.52 -12.87 13.97
CA ASP A 455 25.15 -14.18 13.78
C ASP A 455 24.33 -15.13 12.88
N VAL A 456 23.04 -14.86 12.67
CA VAL A 456 22.20 -15.61 11.71
C VAL A 456 22.67 -15.45 10.26
N THR A 457 23.37 -14.37 9.93
CA THR A 457 23.96 -14.14 8.60
C THR A 457 25.32 -14.79 8.42
N SER A 458 25.89 -15.41 9.48
CA SER A 458 27.13 -16.16 9.40
C SER A 458 26.96 -17.47 8.60
N ASN A 459 28.06 -18.12 8.27
CA ASN A 459 28.08 -19.38 7.49
C ASN A 459 27.36 -20.55 8.17
N ILE A 460 27.16 -20.50 9.50
CA ILE A 460 26.43 -21.50 10.29
C ILE A 460 24.97 -21.13 10.50
N GLY A 461 24.59 -19.89 10.21
CA GLY A 461 23.24 -19.37 10.45
C GLY A 461 22.28 -19.67 9.33
N THR A 462 20.98 -19.69 9.67
CA THR A 462 19.90 -19.99 8.70
C THR A 462 19.67 -18.89 7.65
N GLY A 463 20.19 -17.69 7.89
CA GLY A 463 19.99 -16.49 7.07
C GLY A 463 21.22 -16.02 6.29
N TRP A 464 22.26 -16.82 6.13
CA TRP A 464 23.52 -16.42 5.47
C TRP A 464 23.32 -15.83 4.06
N ARG A 465 22.24 -16.21 3.38
CA ARG A 465 21.89 -15.67 2.04
C ARG A 465 21.39 -14.22 2.07
N ALA A 466 21.05 -13.69 3.25
CA ALA A 466 20.69 -12.29 3.41
C ALA A 466 21.92 -11.39 3.65
N ASN A 467 23.12 -11.97 3.79
CA ASN A 467 24.32 -11.20 4.05
C ASN A 467 24.64 -10.23 2.91
N VAL A 468 24.85 -8.96 3.26
CA VAL A 468 25.33 -7.89 2.39
C VAL A 468 26.76 -7.55 2.79
N GLU A 469 27.64 -7.46 1.80
CA GLU A 469 29.02 -7.08 2.04
C GLU A 469 29.07 -5.64 2.59
N ASP A 470 29.93 -5.39 3.56
CA ASP A 470 30.13 -4.08 4.23
C ASP A 470 28.89 -3.52 4.96
N LEU A 471 27.85 -4.34 5.21
CA LEU A 471 26.70 -3.97 6.02
C LEU A 471 26.45 -4.98 7.12
N SER A 472 26.36 -4.50 8.36
CA SER A 472 25.87 -5.33 9.45
C SER A 472 24.35 -5.44 9.38
N MET A 473 23.84 -6.67 9.35
CA MET A 473 22.41 -6.94 9.33
C MET A 473 22.02 -7.90 10.44
N ALA A 474 21.03 -7.53 11.23
CA ALA A 474 20.40 -8.43 12.21
C ALA A 474 19.20 -9.11 11.53
N VAL A 475 19.30 -10.42 11.27
CA VAL A 475 18.36 -11.18 10.44
C VAL A 475 17.72 -12.33 11.21
N LYS A 476 16.47 -12.66 10.87
CA LYS A 476 15.84 -13.91 11.30
C LYS A 476 14.95 -14.47 10.19
N THR A 477 15.17 -15.74 9.87
CA THR A 477 14.36 -16.50 8.91
C THR A 477 13.26 -17.28 9.60
N GLY A 478 12.15 -17.49 8.90
CA GLY A 478 11.00 -18.27 9.34
C GLY A 478 10.47 -19.20 8.29
N THR A 479 9.87 -20.28 8.74
CA THR A 479 9.09 -21.20 7.93
C THR A 479 7.96 -21.71 8.83
N ALA A 480 6.73 -21.35 8.52
CA ALA A 480 5.54 -21.73 9.26
C ALA A 480 4.64 -22.61 8.41
N GLN A 481 4.09 -23.67 8.97
CA GLN A 481 3.02 -24.46 8.35
C GLN A 481 1.71 -23.69 8.43
N ILE A 482 0.89 -23.76 7.41
CA ILE A 482 -0.46 -23.19 7.39
C ILE A 482 -1.45 -24.25 7.89
N ILE A 483 -2.43 -23.83 8.68
CA ILE A 483 -3.53 -24.71 9.10
C ILE A 483 -4.47 -24.89 7.90
N ASP A 484 -4.68 -26.14 7.49
CA ASP A 484 -5.68 -26.49 6.47
C ASP A 484 -7.09 -26.26 7.05
N PRO A 485 -7.91 -25.37 6.46
CA PRO A 485 -9.24 -25.06 6.99
C PRO A 485 -10.20 -26.26 6.96
N LYS A 486 -9.95 -27.26 6.10
CA LYS A 486 -10.80 -28.46 5.99
C LYS A 486 -10.48 -29.48 7.08
N THR A 487 -9.21 -29.77 7.28
CA THR A 487 -8.75 -30.77 8.27
C THR A 487 -8.52 -30.20 9.65
N ARG A 488 -8.37 -28.86 9.78
CA ARG A 488 -7.97 -28.14 10.99
C ARG A 488 -6.62 -28.60 11.56
N ALA A 489 -5.81 -29.26 10.75
CA ALA A 489 -4.46 -29.68 11.05
C ALA A 489 -3.45 -28.84 10.26
N TYR A 490 -2.19 -28.88 10.66
CA TYR A 490 -1.12 -28.25 9.88
C TYR A 490 -0.96 -28.96 8.53
N SER A 491 -0.97 -28.18 7.46
CA SER A 491 -0.73 -28.68 6.10
C SER A 491 0.70 -29.23 5.98
N SER A 492 0.85 -30.31 5.24
CA SER A 492 2.17 -30.85 4.89
C SER A 492 2.80 -30.17 3.66
N THR A 493 2.01 -29.37 2.93
CA THR A 493 2.40 -28.74 1.65
C THR A 493 2.38 -27.23 1.70
N ASP A 494 1.53 -26.64 2.52
CA ASP A 494 1.31 -25.19 2.57
C ASP A 494 2.11 -24.55 3.69
N TYR A 495 2.99 -23.65 3.30
CA TYR A 495 3.92 -22.96 4.20
C TYR A 495 3.90 -21.45 3.98
N ILE A 496 4.35 -20.71 4.99
CA ILE A 496 4.75 -19.32 4.87
C ILE A 496 6.26 -19.27 5.07
N ALA A 497 6.99 -18.86 4.05
CA ALA A 497 8.42 -18.60 4.14
C ALA A 497 8.63 -17.11 4.42
N SER A 498 9.36 -16.77 5.48
CA SER A 498 9.51 -15.37 5.90
C SER A 498 10.94 -15.03 6.29
N CYS A 499 11.25 -13.74 6.25
CA CYS A 499 12.51 -13.20 6.73
C CYS A 499 12.30 -11.76 7.22
N ILE A 500 12.85 -11.43 8.38
CA ILE A 500 12.94 -10.07 8.92
C ILE A 500 14.39 -9.65 9.02
N ALA A 501 14.68 -8.38 8.76
CA ALA A 501 16.00 -7.79 8.88
C ALA A 501 15.93 -6.39 9.49
N LEU A 502 16.88 -6.09 10.37
CA LEU A 502 17.12 -4.76 10.93
C LEU A 502 18.50 -4.29 10.44
N LEU A 503 18.57 -3.10 9.90
CA LEU A 503 19.83 -2.60 9.32
C LEU A 503 20.00 -1.08 9.48
N PRO A 504 21.25 -0.60 9.71
CA PRO A 504 22.39 -1.39 10.21
C PRO A 504 22.11 -2.01 11.57
N ALA A 505 22.71 -3.16 11.91
CA ALA A 505 22.38 -3.90 13.13
C ALA A 505 22.71 -3.15 14.43
N GLU A 506 23.77 -2.32 14.41
CA GLU A 506 24.22 -1.55 15.58
C GLU A 506 23.24 -0.42 15.94
N SER A 507 22.69 0.26 14.92
CA SER A 507 21.75 1.37 15.07
C SER A 507 20.72 1.32 13.94
N PRO A 508 19.71 0.45 14.04
CA PRO A 508 18.77 0.22 12.96
C PRO A 508 18.00 1.48 12.58
N SER A 509 18.05 1.81 11.30
CA SER A 509 17.25 2.88 10.67
C SER A 509 16.23 2.32 9.67
N LEU A 510 16.30 1.02 9.39
CA LEU A 510 15.37 0.34 8.51
C LEU A 510 15.06 -1.08 9.04
N VAL A 511 13.79 -1.42 9.05
CA VAL A 511 13.29 -2.79 9.25
C VAL A 511 12.64 -3.25 7.96
N LEU A 512 13.06 -4.42 7.46
CA LEU A 512 12.47 -5.10 6.32
C LEU A 512 11.78 -6.38 6.78
N TYR A 513 10.59 -6.64 6.28
CA TYR A 513 9.87 -7.88 6.54
C TYR A 513 9.25 -8.44 5.27
N LEU A 514 9.64 -9.66 4.90
CA LEU A 514 9.13 -10.40 3.75
C LEU A 514 8.43 -11.67 4.22
N ALA A 515 7.23 -11.93 3.68
CA ALA A 515 6.51 -13.19 3.86
C ALA A 515 5.97 -13.68 2.50
N ILE A 516 6.29 -14.91 2.16
CA ILE A 516 5.90 -15.61 0.91
C ILE A 516 4.92 -16.69 1.29
N VAL A 517 3.70 -16.59 0.78
CA VAL A 517 2.55 -17.43 1.15
C VAL A 517 2.41 -18.57 0.16
N LYS A 518 2.35 -19.80 0.67
CA LYS A 518 2.17 -21.03 -0.10
C LYS A 518 3.07 -21.11 -1.33
N PRO A 519 4.40 -21.02 -1.18
CA PRO A 519 5.30 -21.21 -2.30
C PRO A 519 5.18 -22.64 -2.84
N GLN A 520 5.00 -22.78 -4.15
CA GLN A 520 4.92 -24.07 -4.88
C GLN A 520 6.14 -24.29 -5.78
N GLY A 521 7.23 -23.53 -5.54
CA GLY A 521 8.49 -23.64 -6.25
C GLY A 521 9.40 -24.75 -5.69
N GLY A 522 10.70 -24.63 -5.95
CA GLY A 522 11.71 -25.60 -5.54
C GLY A 522 12.02 -25.64 -4.04
N SER A 523 11.48 -24.73 -3.21
CA SER A 523 11.70 -24.67 -1.77
C SER A 523 10.59 -23.89 -1.06
N TYR A 524 10.35 -24.24 0.20
CA TYR A 524 9.47 -23.52 1.12
C TYR A 524 10.25 -22.95 2.32
N LEU A 525 11.56 -23.09 2.35
CA LEU A 525 12.39 -22.64 3.47
C LEU A 525 12.71 -21.15 3.37
N GLY A 526 12.39 -20.36 4.41
CA GLY A 526 12.63 -18.92 4.44
C GLY A 526 14.09 -18.54 4.19
N GLY A 527 15.04 -19.29 4.70
CA GLY A 527 16.47 -19.06 4.44
C GLY A 527 16.89 -19.28 2.97
N ARG A 528 16.08 -20.01 2.19
CA ARG A 528 16.34 -20.22 0.75
C ARG A 528 15.64 -19.23 -0.16
N ILE A 529 14.38 -18.92 0.13
CA ILE A 529 13.54 -18.14 -0.79
C ILE A 529 13.17 -16.74 -0.27
N ALA A 530 13.25 -16.48 1.05
CA ALA A 530 12.96 -15.16 1.61
C ALA A 530 14.24 -14.35 1.96
N ALA A 531 15.34 -15.02 2.31
CA ALA A 531 16.59 -14.32 2.65
C ALA A 531 17.27 -13.60 1.45
N PRO A 532 17.36 -14.20 0.23
CA PRO A 532 17.94 -13.50 -0.93
C PRO A 532 17.19 -12.22 -1.33
N PRO A 533 15.85 -12.17 -1.39
CA PRO A 533 15.11 -10.92 -1.67
C PRO A 533 15.31 -9.84 -0.60
N ILE A 534 15.49 -10.21 0.67
CA ILE A 534 15.85 -9.25 1.74
C ILE A 534 17.22 -8.63 1.46
N ARG A 535 18.21 -9.44 1.05
CA ARG A 535 19.52 -8.93 0.63
C ARG A 535 19.40 -7.91 -0.50
N GLU A 536 18.71 -8.28 -1.56
CA GLU A 536 18.52 -7.43 -2.73
C GLU A 536 17.85 -6.08 -2.37
N ALA A 537 16.76 -6.14 -1.57
CA ALA A 537 16.09 -4.94 -1.09
C ALA A 537 17.02 -4.08 -0.21
N ALA A 538 17.78 -4.71 0.69
CA ALA A 538 18.75 -4.00 1.54
C ALA A 538 19.80 -3.27 0.69
N GLU A 539 20.41 -3.95 -0.30
CA GLU A 539 21.41 -3.35 -1.20
C GLU A 539 20.86 -2.15 -1.98
N ALA A 540 19.63 -2.25 -2.50
CA ALA A 540 18.97 -1.17 -3.21
C ALA A 540 18.59 0.00 -2.29
N LEU A 541 17.98 -0.29 -1.15
CA LEU A 541 17.44 0.73 -0.24
C LEU A 541 18.53 1.48 0.52
N ILE A 542 19.64 0.82 0.88
CA ILE A 542 20.78 1.48 1.54
C ILE A 542 21.30 2.62 0.68
N ASN A 543 21.53 2.35 -0.62
CA ASN A 543 22.02 3.36 -1.54
C ASN A 543 21.01 4.50 -1.72
N TYR A 544 19.74 4.17 -1.86
CA TYR A 544 18.67 5.15 -2.06
C TYR A 544 18.44 6.02 -0.82
N LEU A 545 18.34 5.42 0.37
CA LEU A 545 18.07 6.11 1.63
C LEU A 545 19.32 6.75 2.25
N GLY A 546 20.50 6.55 1.67
CA GLY A 546 21.76 7.06 2.21
C GLY A 546 22.13 6.44 3.56
N ILE A 547 21.76 5.19 3.82
CA ILE A 547 22.06 4.49 5.05
C ILE A 547 23.57 4.17 5.08
N PRO A 548 24.31 4.56 6.15
CA PRO A 548 25.74 4.32 6.21
C PRO A 548 26.04 2.81 6.21
N ARG A 549 26.96 2.37 5.35
CA ARG A 549 27.53 1.03 5.43
C ARG A 549 28.48 1.00 6.62
N GLY A 550 28.17 0.20 7.63
CA GLY A 550 29.00 0.10 8.85
C GLY A 550 30.24 -0.71 8.57
N ARG A 551 31.30 -0.14 8.82
CA ARG A 551 32.69 -0.38 9.19
C ARG A 551 33.68 0.33 8.28
N ASN A 552 34.24 1.41 8.82
CA ASN A 552 35.57 1.97 8.51
C ASN A 552 36.01 1.92 7.04
N ILE A 553 35.19 2.36 6.11
CA ILE A 553 35.78 3.18 5.08
C ILE A 553 36.02 4.52 5.79
N GLN A 554 37.15 4.63 6.47
CA GLN A 554 37.76 5.94 6.62
C GLN A 554 38.03 6.41 5.20
N ILE A 555 37.02 7.05 4.61
CA ILE A 555 37.32 8.00 3.55
C ILE A 555 38.13 9.05 4.30
N SER A 556 39.45 8.90 4.26
CA SER A 556 40.36 9.96 4.68
C SER A 556 40.19 11.07 3.68
N HIS A 557 39.16 11.88 3.92
CA HIS A 557 38.92 13.09 3.15
C HIS A 557 39.91 14.13 3.69
N SER A 558 40.85 14.55 2.85
CA SER A 558 41.82 15.58 3.18
C SER A 558 41.19 16.98 3.21
N GLY A 559 40.07 17.15 3.95
CA GLY A 559 39.49 18.48 4.12
C GLY A 559 38.27 18.77 3.25
N SER A 560 37.68 19.92 3.42
CA SER A 560 36.49 20.41 2.78
C SER A 560 36.52 20.23 1.24
N VAL A 561 35.50 19.61 0.68
CA VAL A 561 35.15 19.77 -0.73
C VAL A 561 34.80 21.25 -0.89
N VAL A 562 35.72 22.05 -1.39
CA VAL A 562 35.37 23.34 -1.93
C VAL A 562 34.57 23.05 -3.19
N ILE A 563 33.25 23.01 -3.06
CA ILE A 563 32.36 23.12 -4.20
C ILE A 563 32.59 24.55 -4.68
N PRO A 564 33.28 24.78 -5.82
CA PRO A 564 33.37 26.11 -6.34
C PRO A 564 31.94 26.57 -6.54
N ALA A 565 31.53 27.63 -5.87
CA ALA A 565 30.29 28.31 -6.21
C ALA A 565 30.45 28.68 -7.67
N LEU A 566 29.79 27.96 -8.58
CA LEU A 566 29.72 28.32 -9.96
C LEU A 566 29.10 29.72 -9.97
N PRO A 567 29.87 30.78 -10.36
CA PRO A 567 29.30 32.12 -10.34
C PRO A 567 28.11 32.12 -11.29
N TYR A 568 26.98 32.62 -10.82
CA TYR A 568 25.88 32.96 -11.70
C TYR A 568 26.41 33.91 -12.76
N PRO A 569 26.15 33.68 -14.06
CA PRO A 569 26.53 34.63 -15.09
C PRO A 569 25.83 35.97 -14.77
N ALA A 570 26.61 36.93 -14.31
CA ALA A 570 26.08 38.27 -14.04
C ALA A 570 25.82 38.95 -15.38
N VAL A 571 24.58 39.22 -15.71
CA VAL A 571 24.16 39.97 -16.91
C VAL A 571 23.96 41.43 -16.50
N ASN A 572 24.87 42.29 -16.94
CA ASN A 572 24.81 43.71 -16.69
C ASN A 572 24.54 44.47 -18.01
N GLU A 573 25.47 45.27 -18.49
CA GLU A 573 25.32 46.08 -19.71
C GLU A 573 25.69 45.32 -21.01
N THR A 574 26.36 44.17 -20.87
CA THR A 574 26.79 43.33 -21.99
C THR A 574 26.44 41.87 -21.78
N VAL A 575 26.27 41.13 -22.88
CA VAL A 575 26.03 39.70 -22.88
C VAL A 575 27.26 38.97 -22.34
N PRO A 576 27.18 38.24 -21.21
CA PRO A 576 28.31 37.46 -20.71
C PRO A 576 28.56 36.20 -21.55
N ASP A 577 29.67 35.52 -21.28
CA ASP A 577 29.91 34.19 -21.82
C ASP A 577 29.11 33.17 -21.01
N PHE A 578 28.10 32.58 -21.64
CA PHE A 578 27.27 31.52 -21.06
C PHE A 578 27.79 30.12 -21.38
N THR A 579 28.81 29.99 -22.23
CA THR A 579 29.31 28.67 -22.67
C THR A 579 29.70 27.81 -21.47
N GLY A 580 29.20 26.57 -21.39
CA GLY A 580 29.44 25.67 -20.28
C GLY A 580 28.54 25.91 -19.05
N ALA A 581 27.64 26.91 -19.08
CA ALA A 581 26.66 27.10 -17.99
C ALA A 581 25.56 26.02 -18.04
N ALA A 582 25.27 25.41 -16.88
CA ALA A 582 24.20 24.45 -16.79
C ALA A 582 22.83 25.16 -16.84
N LYS A 583 21.82 24.53 -17.45
CA LYS A 583 20.45 25.06 -17.59
C LYS A 583 19.89 25.65 -16.29
N ARG A 584 20.11 24.99 -15.13
CA ARG A 584 19.65 25.45 -13.81
C ARG A 584 20.20 26.83 -13.40
N LEU A 585 21.37 27.21 -13.89
CA LEU A 585 21.98 28.51 -13.60
C LEU A 585 21.39 29.63 -14.46
N LEU A 586 20.68 29.28 -15.53
CA LEU A 586 20.03 30.22 -16.44
C LEU A 586 18.59 30.54 -16.03
N LEU A 587 17.95 29.66 -15.24
CA LEU A 587 16.54 29.82 -14.85
C LEU A 587 16.24 31.16 -14.15
N PRO A 588 17.08 31.68 -13.24
CA PRO A 588 16.82 32.98 -12.63
C PRO A 588 16.84 34.15 -13.62
N LEU A 589 17.57 34.01 -14.75
CA LEU A 589 17.62 35.03 -15.78
C LEU A 589 16.32 35.12 -16.60
N LEU A 590 15.57 34.02 -16.70
CA LEU A 590 14.27 33.98 -17.35
C LEU A 590 13.17 34.75 -16.57
N LEU A 591 13.43 35.06 -15.30
CA LEU A 591 12.52 35.82 -14.44
C LEU A 591 12.80 37.33 -14.49
N ARG A 592 13.78 37.78 -15.27
CA ARG A 592 14.12 39.18 -15.42
C ARG A 592 13.35 39.80 -16.59
N ASP A 593 12.51 40.78 -16.30
CA ASP A 593 11.68 41.48 -17.30
C ASP A 593 12.47 42.36 -18.25
N ASP A 594 13.72 42.68 -17.87
CA ASP A 594 14.63 43.50 -18.66
C ASP A 594 15.49 42.71 -19.66
N LEU A 595 15.34 41.37 -19.70
CA LEU A 595 16.10 40.49 -20.59
C LEU A 595 15.15 39.63 -21.44
N ASN A 596 15.45 39.53 -22.73
CA ASN A 596 14.77 38.61 -23.62
C ASN A 596 15.70 37.40 -23.92
N ILE A 597 15.47 36.29 -23.18
CA ILE A 597 16.32 35.09 -23.27
C ILE A 597 15.51 33.94 -23.82
N ARG A 598 16.06 33.23 -24.83
CA ARG A 598 15.51 32.02 -25.41
C ARG A 598 16.47 30.86 -25.20
N ILE A 599 15.97 29.77 -24.58
CA ILE A 599 16.75 28.56 -24.30
C ILE A 599 16.17 27.42 -25.13
N SER A 600 17.00 26.68 -25.84
CA SER A 600 16.65 25.45 -26.55
C SER A 600 17.60 24.32 -26.14
N GLY A 601 17.07 23.10 -25.96
CA GLY A 601 17.81 21.94 -25.51
C GLY A 601 17.87 21.78 -23.99
N ASP A 602 18.65 20.80 -23.54
CA ASP A 602 18.90 20.46 -22.13
C ASP A 602 20.40 20.22 -21.90
N GLY A 603 20.85 20.33 -20.64
CA GLY A 603 22.25 20.13 -20.29
C GLY A 603 23.02 21.45 -20.11
N TRP A 604 24.03 21.67 -20.93
CA TRP A 604 25.00 22.78 -20.83
C TRP A 604 24.97 23.63 -22.08
N VAL A 605 25.18 24.93 -21.94
CA VAL A 605 25.25 25.84 -23.10
C VAL A 605 26.45 25.49 -23.96
N VAL A 606 26.19 25.09 -25.20
CA VAL A 606 27.22 24.80 -26.22
C VAL A 606 27.36 25.92 -27.23
N ARG A 607 26.32 26.76 -27.40
CA ARG A 607 26.32 27.89 -28.31
C ARG A 607 25.46 29.03 -27.78
N GLN A 608 25.89 30.26 -28.01
CA GLN A 608 25.12 31.46 -27.70
C GLN A 608 25.12 32.46 -28.84
N SER A 609 24.09 33.26 -28.91
CA SER A 609 23.95 34.43 -29.77
C SER A 609 23.15 35.52 -29.05
N PRO A 610 23.60 36.77 -28.99
CA PRO A 610 24.83 37.32 -29.53
C PRO A 610 26.10 36.84 -28.82
N ALA A 611 27.27 37.19 -29.41
CA ALA A 611 28.58 36.85 -28.84
C ALA A 611 28.80 37.57 -27.49
N PRO A 612 29.66 37.00 -26.61
CA PRO A 612 30.04 37.65 -25.37
C PRO A 612 30.58 39.07 -25.59
N GLY A 613 30.24 40.01 -24.72
CA GLY A 613 30.63 41.41 -24.82
C GLY A 613 29.71 42.29 -25.66
N THR A 614 28.70 41.73 -26.34
CA THR A 614 27.72 42.52 -27.10
C THR A 614 26.87 43.38 -26.15
N PRO A 615 26.72 44.71 -26.40
CA PRO A 615 25.86 45.57 -25.59
C PRO A 615 24.41 45.10 -25.59
N ILE A 616 23.78 45.09 -24.42
CA ILE A 616 22.37 44.73 -24.26
C ILE A 616 21.49 45.95 -24.43
N THR A 617 20.54 45.87 -25.35
CA THR A 617 19.49 46.89 -25.58
C THR A 617 18.14 46.25 -25.35
N ALA A 618 17.05 47.03 -25.28
CA ALA A 618 15.69 46.53 -25.14
C ALA A 618 15.27 45.56 -26.25
N GLU A 619 15.93 45.60 -27.42
CA GLU A 619 15.66 44.72 -28.56
C GLU A 619 16.58 43.49 -28.63
N THR A 620 17.54 43.36 -27.71
CA THR A 620 18.53 42.27 -27.74
C THR A 620 17.87 40.96 -27.29
N VAL A 621 17.86 39.97 -28.19
CA VAL A 621 17.40 38.60 -27.90
C VAL A 621 18.63 37.71 -27.70
N ILE A 622 18.80 37.17 -26.49
CA ILE A 622 19.86 36.22 -26.16
C ILE A 622 19.34 34.79 -26.40
N THR A 623 19.93 34.11 -27.38
CA THR A 623 19.58 32.71 -27.68
C THR A 623 20.68 31.78 -27.18
N LEU A 624 20.33 30.75 -26.41
CA LEU A 624 21.23 29.77 -25.84
C LEU A 624 20.82 28.37 -26.30
N GLU A 625 21.72 27.65 -26.93
CA GLU A 625 21.55 26.25 -27.32
C GLU A 625 22.31 25.38 -26.35
N LEU A 626 21.62 24.35 -25.81
CA LEU A 626 22.12 23.42 -24.81
C LEU A 626 22.16 22.00 -25.38
N GLU A 627 23.22 21.27 -24.99
CA GLU A 627 23.39 19.83 -25.21
C GLU A 627 23.84 19.12 -23.92
#